data_6d0efd94bb8d16deb59e7ea4be98fc7c
#
_entry.id   6d0efd94bb8d16deb59e7ea4be98fc7c
#
_cell.length_a   1.000
_cell.length_b   1.000
_cell.length_c   1.000
_cell.angle_alpha   90.00
_cell.angle_beta   90.00
_cell.angle_gamma   90.00
#
_symmetry.space_group_name_H-M   'P 1'
#
loop_
_entity.id
_entity.type
_entity.pdbx_description
1 polymer ?
#
loop_
_entity_poly.entity_id
_entity_poly.type
_entity_poly.pdbx_seq_one_letter_code
_entity_poly.pdbx_strand_id
1 'polypeptide(L)'
;GHAMKAKSWVVMCLVLALLLVLAVAAVNFFVDPFGVFGQDVWYSYAETLNPRVGKTAYLMAHADEYDSYLVGCSSTSSYPAEVLNDYLDAKFYNTIVYGADMQDTRLTVKWRLEHCTVKNIVLNVYIDNGLSYATGEDSLSFKLHESVSGAGKPGFYGGYLLASPQYALDKLKAQHDGLLLPQSYNVFDERSGAYDKRVRDVEN
;
A
#
# COMPACT_ATOMS: atom_id res chain seq x y z
N GLY A 1 -52.12 4.75 16.07
CA GLY A 1 -50.78 4.78 15.51
C GLY A 1 -50.60 6.01 14.64
N HIS A 2 -49.76 6.94 15.06
CA HIS A 2 -49.47 8.11 14.23
C HIS A 2 -48.61 7.65 13.03
N ALA A 3 -49.19 7.68 11.82
CA ALA A 3 -48.45 7.53 10.59
C ALA A 3 -47.41 8.66 10.53
N MET A 4 -46.11 8.28 10.49
CA MET A 4 -45.03 9.26 10.30
C MET A 4 -45.31 10.06 9.01
N LYS A 5 -45.16 11.39 9.07
CA LYS A 5 -45.25 12.22 7.88
C LYS A 5 -44.19 11.77 6.88
N ALA A 6 -44.51 11.69 5.58
CA ALA A 6 -43.59 11.20 4.55
C ALA A 6 -42.19 11.86 4.61
N LYS A 7 -42.12 13.15 4.93
CA LYS A 7 -40.86 13.88 5.13
C LYS A 7 -40.01 13.29 6.27
N SER A 8 -40.63 12.97 7.42
CA SER A 8 -39.91 12.39 8.57
C SER A 8 -39.39 10.98 8.25
N TRP A 9 -40.16 10.22 7.48
CA TRP A 9 -39.71 8.89 7.03
C TRP A 9 -38.52 8.97 6.10
N VAL A 10 -38.52 9.87 5.11
CA VAL A 10 -37.38 10.09 4.21
C VAL A 10 -36.15 10.54 4.99
N VAL A 11 -36.28 11.49 5.90
CA VAL A 11 -35.15 11.93 6.75
C VAL A 11 -34.60 10.78 7.58
N MET A 12 -35.43 9.95 8.17
CA MET A 12 -35.00 8.78 8.93
C MET A 12 -34.22 7.80 8.05
N CYS A 13 -34.69 7.50 6.84
CA CYS A 13 -33.98 6.62 5.91
C CYS A 13 -32.61 7.19 5.53
N LEU A 14 -32.51 8.50 5.25
CA LEU A 14 -31.24 9.15 4.93
C LEU A 14 -30.28 9.13 6.11
N VAL A 15 -30.77 9.35 7.33
CA VAL A 15 -29.91 9.26 8.55
C VAL A 15 -29.43 7.83 8.75
N LEU A 16 -30.29 6.82 8.60
CA LEU A 16 -29.86 5.43 8.71
C LEU A 16 -28.84 5.04 7.63
N ALA A 17 -29.05 5.46 6.39
CA ALA A 17 -28.10 5.23 5.31
C ALA A 17 -26.74 5.89 5.61
N LEU A 18 -26.73 7.13 6.09
CA LEU A 18 -25.52 7.83 6.49
C LEU A 18 -24.81 7.11 7.64
N LEU A 19 -25.53 6.66 8.66
CA LEU A 19 -24.96 5.90 9.78
C LEU A 19 -24.32 4.59 9.32
N LEU A 20 -24.92 3.88 8.37
CA LEU A 20 -24.35 2.67 7.79
C LEU A 20 -23.06 2.97 7.03
N VAL A 21 -23.03 4.02 6.21
CA VAL A 21 -21.82 4.45 5.49
C VAL A 21 -20.72 4.81 6.47
N LEU A 22 -21.03 5.56 7.52
CA LEU A 22 -20.06 5.93 8.56
C LEU A 22 -19.54 4.70 9.33
N ALA A 23 -20.42 3.73 9.60
CA ALA A 23 -20.02 2.49 10.26
C ALA A 23 -19.03 1.68 9.39
N VAL A 24 -19.30 1.54 8.09
CA VAL A 24 -18.38 0.88 7.15
C VAL A 24 -17.05 1.63 7.08
N ALA A 25 -17.08 2.95 6.94
CA ALA A 25 -15.87 3.76 6.91
C ALA A 25 -15.06 3.64 8.19
N ALA A 26 -15.70 3.64 9.36
CA ALA A 26 -15.03 3.46 10.65
C ALA A 26 -14.36 2.08 10.76
N VAL A 27 -15.06 1.01 10.38
CA VAL A 27 -14.50 -0.33 10.37
C VAL A 27 -13.27 -0.39 9.46
N ASN A 28 -13.38 0.10 8.23
CA ASN A 28 -12.27 0.09 7.28
C ASN A 28 -11.10 0.97 7.74
N PHE A 29 -11.37 2.10 8.41
CA PHE A 29 -10.33 2.96 8.96
C PHE A 29 -9.56 2.29 10.09
N PHE A 30 -10.27 1.74 11.09
CA PHE A 30 -9.61 1.18 12.29
C PHE A 30 -8.99 -0.19 12.03
N VAL A 31 -9.56 -1.01 11.17
CA VAL A 31 -8.99 -2.31 10.81
C VAL A 31 -7.88 -2.18 9.78
N ASP A 32 -8.01 -1.18 8.89
CA ASP A 32 -7.04 -0.86 7.83
C ASP A 32 -6.57 -2.10 7.04
N PRO A 33 -7.46 -2.78 6.33
CA PRO A 33 -7.09 -4.02 5.64
C PRO A 33 -6.06 -3.82 4.52
N PHE A 34 -5.91 -2.59 4.01
CA PHE A 34 -4.97 -2.25 2.96
C PHE A 34 -3.67 -1.61 3.46
N GLY A 35 -3.58 -1.29 4.75
CA GLY A 35 -2.41 -0.63 5.36
C GLY A 35 -2.20 0.81 4.85
N VAL A 36 -3.28 1.55 4.58
CA VAL A 36 -3.20 2.91 4.01
C VAL A 36 -3.46 4.03 5.01
N PHE A 37 -3.98 3.70 6.19
CA PHE A 37 -4.29 4.68 7.24
C PHE A 37 -3.24 4.71 8.36
N GLY A 38 -2.15 3.96 8.21
CA GLY A 38 -1.07 3.89 9.19
C GLY A 38 -1.29 2.88 10.30
N GLN A 39 -2.29 2.02 10.16
CA GLN A 39 -2.55 0.90 11.06
C GLN A 39 -1.88 -0.35 10.48
N ASP A 40 -0.92 -0.95 11.18
CA ASP A 40 -0.25 -2.21 10.80
C ASP A 40 0.23 -2.28 9.33
N VAL A 41 0.76 -1.18 8.80
CA VAL A 41 1.20 -1.07 7.39
C VAL A 41 2.30 -2.07 7.01
N TRP A 42 3.03 -2.56 8.00
CA TRP A 42 4.17 -3.48 7.84
C TRP A 42 3.77 -4.94 7.96
N TYR A 43 2.50 -5.20 8.28
CA TYR A 43 1.97 -6.53 8.40
C TYR A 43 1.02 -6.81 7.25
N SER A 44 1.29 -7.86 6.55
CA SER A 44 0.53 -8.23 5.39
C SER A 44 -0.61 -9.19 5.75
N TYR A 45 -1.82 -8.78 5.46
CA TYR A 45 -2.83 -9.71 4.98
C TYR A 45 -2.65 -9.75 3.47
N ALA A 46 -2.02 -10.82 2.97
CA ALA A 46 -1.29 -10.89 1.71
C ALA A 46 -2.03 -10.35 0.47
N GLU A 47 -3.36 -10.40 0.47
CA GLU A 47 -4.15 -10.08 -0.72
C GLU A 47 -4.56 -8.60 -0.80
N THR A 48 -4.54 -7.88 0.32
CA THR A 48 -5.10 -6.52 0.36
C THR A 48 -4.08 -5.44 0.66
N LEU A 49 -2.99 -5.73 1.37
CA LEU A 49 -1.97 -4.74 1.70
C LEU A 49 -1.49 -4.00 0.46
N ASN A 50 -1.40 -2.68 0.58
CA ASN A 50 -0.86 -1.84 -0.48
C ASN A 50 0.51 -1.24 -0.10
N PRO A 51 1.63 -1.94 -0.36
CA PRO A 51 2.97 -1.45 -0.03
C PRO A 51 3.37 -0.20 -0.85
N ARG A 52 2.71 0.08 -1.96
CA ARG A 52 2.94 1.32 -2.74
C ARG A 52 2.60 2.56 -1.93
N VAL A 53 1.56 2.45 -1.10
CA VAL A 53 1.16 3.51 -0.16
C VAL A 53 2.09 3.53 1.04
N GLY A 54 2.27 2.39 1.70
CA GLY A 54 3.06 2.27 2.92
C GLY A 54 4.52 2.73 2.75
N LYS A 55 5.20 2.24 1.72
CA LYS A 55 6.59 2.63 1.43
C LYS A 55 6.73 4.11 1.09
N THR A 56 5.77 4.68 0.37
CA THR A 56 5.78 6.11 0.06
C THR A 56 5.55 6.93 1.33
N ALA A 57 4.57 6.56 2.15
CA ALA A 57 4.29 7.24 3.42
C ALA A 57 5.50 7.19 4.38
N TYR A 58 6.17 6.04 4.46
CA TYR A 58 7.40 5.90 5.24
C TYR A 58 8.50 6.86 4.75
N LEU A 59 8.78 6.89 3.47
CA LEU A 59 9.77 7.79 2.90
C LEU A 59 9.42 9.28 3.06
N MET A 60 8.13 9.64 3.08
CA MET A 60 7.72 11.02 3.39
C MET A 60 8.09 11.43 4.81
N ALA A 61 8.06 10.49 5.75
CA ALA A 61 8.41 10.74 7.15
C ALA A 61 9.92 10.63 7.43
N HIS A 62 10.67 9.92 6.58
CA HIS A 62 12.08 9.57 6.76
C HIS A 62 12.95 9.97 5.56
N ALA A 63 12.58 11.03 4.84
CA ALA A 63 13.25 11.45 3.61
C ALA A 63 14.76 11.70 3.78
N ASP A 64 15.18 12.19 4.95
CA ASP A 64 16.58 12.54 5.24
C ASP A 64 17.46 11.31 5.58
N GLU A 65 16.85 10.15 5.76
CA GLU A 65 17.59 8.93 6.11
C GLU A 65 18.17 8.22 4.89
N TYR A 66 17.63 8.50 3.70
CA TYR A 66 17.99 7.84 2.44
C TYR A 66 18.32 8.83 1.35
N ASP A 67 19.24 8.45 0.48
CA ASP A 67 19.66 9.25 -0.68
C ASP A 67 19.67 8.44 -1.99
N SER A 68 19.33 7.15 -1.91
CA SER A 68 19.40 6.25 -3.06
C SER A 68 18.27 5.21 -3.03
N TYR A 69 17.81 4.80 -4.19
CA TYR A 69 16.58 3.99 -4.29
C TYR A 69 16.75 2.82 -5.24
N LEU A 70 16.31 1.65 -4.78
CA LEU A 70 16.12 0.47 -5.62
C LEU A 70 14.67 0.48 -6.12
N VAL A 71 14.46 0.51 -7.43
CA VAL A 71 13.16 0.67 -8.08
C VAL A 71 12.92 -0.49 -9.04
N GLY A 72 11.70 -0.98 -9.13
CA GLY A 72 11.31 -2.04 -10.05
C GLY A 72 10.17 -2.91 -9.53
N CYS A 73 10.11 -4.13 -10.02
CA CYS A 73 9.05 -5.10 -9.72
C CYS A 73 9.52 -6.24 -8.81
N SER A 74 8.67 -7.24 -8.61
CA SER A 74 8.83 -8.32 -7.62
C SER A 74 10.11 -9.15 -7.69
N SER A 75 10.78 -9.20 -8.83
CA SER A 75 11.99 -10.03 -9.02
C SER A 75 13.15 -9.68 -8.08
N THR A 76 13.23 -8.44 -7.63
CA THR A 76 14.24 -7.96 -6.68
C THR A 76 13.65 -7.41 -5.38
N SER A 77 12.41 -7.75 -5.07
CA SER A 77 11.70 -7.22 -3.91
C SER A 77 12.37 -7.58 -2.57
N SER A 78 12.99 -8.76 -2.48
CA SER A 78 13.74 -9.21 -1.31
C SER A 78 15.22 -8.84 -1.34
N TYR A 79 15.65 -8.03 -2.31
CA TYR A 79 17.05 -7.63 -2.40
C TYR A 79 17.40 -6.69 -1.23
N PRO A 80 18.41 -7.02 -0.44
CA PRO A 80 18.86 -6.16 0.65
C PRO A 80 19.57 -4.94 0.06
N ALA A 81 18.87 -3.82 0.03
CA ALA A 81 19.39 -2.58 -0.58
C ALA A 81 20.67 -2.10 0.09
N GLU A 82 20.89 -2.47 1.35
CA GLU A 82 22.09 -2.15 2.14
C GLU A 82 23.37 -2.67 1.51
N VAL A 83 23.31 -3.78 0.76
CA VAL A 83 24.48 -4.31 0.03
C VAL A 83 25.02 -3.30 -0.97
N LEU A 84 24.16 -2.42 -1.49
CA LEU A 84 24.59 -1.37 -2.42
C LEU A 84 25.23 -0.17 -1.72
N ASN A 85 25.03 -0.01 -0.41
CA ASN A 85 25.54 1.15 0.33
C ASN A 85 27.05 1.25 0.30
N ASP A 86 27.74 0.12 0.51
CA ASP A 86 29.21 0.08 0.53
C ASP A 86 29.81 0.27 -0.86
N TYR A 87 29.13 -0.24 -1.91
CA TYR A 87 29.62 -0.11 -3.29
C TYR A 87 29.46 1.29 -3.86
N LEU A 88 28.39 1.99 -3.47
CA LEU A 88 28.01 3.26 -4.06
C LEU A 88 28.16 4.43 -3.08
N ASP A 89 28.67 4.17 -1.87
CA ASP A 89 28.77 5.15 -0.79
C ASP A 89 27.43 5.92 -0.64
N ALA A 90 26.37 5.20 -0.37
CA ALA A 90 25.01 5.69 -0.39
C ALA A 90 24.14 5.08 0.71
N LYS A 91 22.91 5.60 0.86
CA LYS A 91 21.90 5.07 1.77
C LYS A 91 20.69 4.65 0.98
N PHE A 92 20.63 3.36 0.63
CA PHE A 92 19.57 2.82 -0.21
C PHE A 92 18.32 2.43 0.57
N TYR A 93 17.16 2.69 -0.07
CA TYR A 93 15.87 2.16 0.32
C TYR A 93 15.27 1.33 -0.81
N ASN A 94 14.73 0.16 -0.50
CA ASN A 94 14.06 -0.69 -1.47
C ASN A 94 12.61 -0.25 -1.68
N THR A 95 12.35 0.42 -2.79
CA THR A 95 11.01 0.91 -3.17
C THR A 95 10.27 -0.02 -4.12
N ILE A 96 10.81 -1.20 -4.37
CA ILE A 96 10.20 -2.20 -5.23
C ILE A 96 8.87 -2.67 -4.66
N VAL A 97 7.89 -2.82 -5.55
CA VAL A 97 6.55 -3.33 -5.23
C VAL A 97 6.13 -4.39 -6.25
N TYR A 98 5.29 -5.32 -5.81
CA TYR A 98 4.79 -6.36 -6.69
C TYR A 98 3.93 -5.79 -7.83
N GLY A 99 4.05 -6.39 -9.02
CA GLY A 99 3.27 -6.02 -10.19
C GLY A 99 3.50 -4.58 -10.67
N ALA A 100 4.65 -3.97 -10.33
CA ALA A 100 4.98 -2.65 -10.87
C ALA A 100 5.19 -2.72 -12.37
N ASP A 101 4.49 -1.85 -13.09
CA ASP A 101 4.67 -1.62 -14.51
C ASP A 101 5.56 -0.39 -14.77
N MET A 102 5.72 -0.04 -16.04
CA MET A 102 6.52 1.11 -16.44
C MET A 102 5.91 2.43 -16.01
N GLN A 103 4.59 2.52 -15.89
CA GLN A 103 3.89 3.71 -15.43
C GLN A 103 4.12 3.91 -13.92
N ASP A 104 3.99 2.84 -13.14
CA ASP A 104 4.29 2.84 -11.70
C ASP A 104 5.73 3.28 -11.45
N THR A 105 6.67 2.69 -12.21
CA THR A 105 8.09 3.01 -12.15
C THR A 105 8.33 4.48 -12.46
N ARG A 106 7.77 5.00 -13.55
CA ARG A 106 7.91 6.40 -13.98
C ARG A 106 7.39 7.36 -12.93
N LEU A 107 6.19 7.13 -12.42
CA LEU A 107 5.57 8.00 -11.41
C LEU A 107 6.34 7.97 -10.10
N THR A 108 6.79 6.79 -9.69
CA THR A 108 7.57 6.58 -8.49
C THR A 108 8.92 7.29 -8.56
N VAL A 109 9.66 7.14 -9.66
CA VAL A 109 10.95 7.82 -9.87
C VAL A 109 10.74 9.34 -9.91
N LYS A 110 9.75 9.81 -10.69
CA LYS A 110 9.44 11.24 -10.75
C LYS A 110 9.19 11.83 -9.36
N TRP A 111 8.34 11.19 -8.57
CA TRP A 111 8.03 11.65 -7.22
C TRP A 111 9.29 11.76 -6.34
N ARG A 112 10.21 10.78 -6.43
CA ARG A 112 11.46 10.82 -5.66
C ARG A 112 12.38 11.96 -6.09
N LEU A 113 12.50 12.19 -7.38
CA LEU A 113 13.29 13.32 -7.89
C LEU A 113 12.74 14.68 -7.43
N GLU A 114 11.45 14.77 -7.17
CA GLU A 114 10.79 16.01 -6.74
C GLU A 114 10.77 16.20 -5.22
N HIS A 115 10.83 15.11 -4.41
CA HIS A 115 10.56 15.18 -2.97
C HIS A 115 11.67 14.59 -2.09
N CYS A 116 12.66 13.92 -2.66
CA CYS A 116 13.73 13.28 -1.91
C CYS A 116 15.11 13.73 -2.42
N THR A 117 16.12 13.54 -1.58
CA THR A 117 17.51 13.57 -2.07
C THR A 117 17.77 12.32 -2.92
N VAL A 118 18.24 12.48 -4.14
CA VAL A 118 18.51 11.37 -5.05
C VAL A 118 19.95 11.42 -5.52
N LYS A 119 20.79 10.53 -4.96
CA LYS A 119 22.16 10.30 -5.38
C LYS A 119 22.23 9.19 -6.44
N ASN A 120 21.54 8.06 -6.19
CA ASN A 120 21.48 6.94 -7.11
C ASN A 120 20.06 6.37 -7.24
N ILE A 121 19.75 5.89 -8.44
CA ILE A 121 18.59 5.04 -8.69
C ILE A 121 19.09 3.77 -9.38
N VAL A 122 18.86 2.61 -8.74
CA VAL A 122 19.09 1.31 -9.34
C VAL A 122 17.75 0.77 -9.82
N LEU A 123 17.60 0.72 -11.14
CA LEU A 123 16.36 0.28 -11.77
C LEU A 123 16.45 -1.19 -12.16
N ASN A 124 15.58 -2.01 -11.58
CA ASN A 124 15.34 -3.36 -12.05
C ASN A 124 14.34 -3.33 -13.21
N VAL A 125 14.77 -3.71 -14.37
CA VAL A 125 13.92 -3.82 -15.57
C VAL A 125 13.59 -5.29 -15.78
N TYR A 126 12.32 -5.65 -15.56
CA TYR A 126 11.80 -6.97 -15.85
C TYR A 126 11.08 -6.96 -17.20
N ILE A 127 11.57 -7.76 -18.13
CA ILE A 127 11.21 -7.63 -19.56
C ILE A 127 9.74 -7.95 -19.81
N ASP A 128 9.17 -8.93 -19.13
CA ASP A 128 7.81 -9.40 -19.45
C ASP A 128 6.72 -8.38 -19.05
N ASN A 129 6.80 -7.85 -17.82
CA ASN A 129 5.79 -6.92 -17.31
C ASN A 129 6.31 -5.50 -17.11
N GLY A 130 7.61 -5.37 -16.83
CA GLY A 130 8.20 -4.07 -16.50
C GLY A 130 8.22 -3.07 -17.64
N LEU A 131 8.13 -3.55 -18.88
CA LEU A 131 8.06 -2.71 -20.08
C LEU A 131 6.63 -2.43 -20.55
N SER A 132 5.62 -3.07 -19.95
CA SER A 132 4.24 -2.77 -20.28
C SER A 132 3.80 -1.46 -19.62
N TYR A 133 2.95 -0.72 -20.30
CA TYR A 133 2.13 0.33 -19.71
C TYR A 133 0.75 -0.27 -19.42
N ALA A 134 0.72 -1.45 -18.82
CA ALA A 134 -0.54 -2.00 -18.39
C ALA A 134 -1.14 -0.98 -17.43
N THR A 135 -2.28 -0.45 -17.80
CA THR A 135 -3.11 0.32 -16.88
C THR A 135 -3.37 -0.59 -15.70
N GLY A 136 -2.80 -0.25 -14.56
CA GLY A 136 -2.90 -1.07 -13.38
C GLY A 136 -4.35 -1.46 -13.14
N GLU A 137 -4.56 -2.66 -12.67
CA GLU A 137 -5.87 -3.11 -12.26
C GLU A 137 -6.49 -2.04 -11.36
N ASP A 138 -7.78 -1.75 -11.54
CA ASP A 138 -8.55 -0.82 -10.69
C ASP A 138 -8.64 -1.29 -9.22
N SER A 139 -7.81 -2.25 -8.85
CA SER A 139 -7.70 -2.80 -7.52
C SER A 139 -7.09 -1.81 -6.54
N LEU A 140 -7.70 -1.68 -5.37
CA LEU A 140 -7.20 -0.83 -4.28
C LEU A 140 -5.78 -1.24 -3.84
N SER A 141 -5.42 -2.53 -3.95
CA SER A 141 -4.09 -3.06 -3.60
C SER A 141 -2.98 -2.57 -4.53
N PHE A 142 -3.32 -2.04 -5.71
CA PHE A 142 -2.37 -1.58 -6.72
C PHE A 142 -2.34 -0.05 -6.91
N LYS A 143 -3.15 0.71 -6.18
CA LYS A 143 -3.14 2.17 -6.29
C LYS A 143 -1.87 2.75 -5.69
N LEU A 144 -1.22 3.64 -6.44
CA LEU A 144 -0.13 4.45 -5.93
C LEU A 144 -0.64 5.46 -4.90
N HIS A 145 0.22 5.82 -3.95
CA HIS A 145 -0.06 6.89 -2.98
C HIS A 145 -0.54 8.15 -3.71
N GLU A 146 -1.47 8.89 -3.10
CA GLU A 146 -2.11 10.05 -3.72
C GLU A 146 -1.10 11.12 -4.17
N SER A 147 -0.03 11.32 -3.41
CA SER A 147 1.05 12.26 -3.76
C SER A 147 1.90 11.80 -4.96
N VAL A 148 1.94 10.50 -5.25
CA VAL A 148 2.66 9.93 -6.41
C VAL A 148 1.77 9.93 -7.65
N SER A 149 0.52 9.52 -7.50
CA SER A 149 -0.44 9.42 -8.61
C SER A 149 -1.03 10.77 -9.02
N GLY A 150 -0.99 11.77 -8.13
CA GLY A 150 -1.70 13.03 -8.31
C GLY A 150 -3.20 12.92 -8.08
N ALA A 151 -3.68 11.82 -7.53
CA ALA A 151 -5.09 11.65 -7.18
C ALA A 151 -5.48 12.61 -6.04
N GLY A 152 -6.69 13.14 -6.08
CA GLY A 152 -7.19 13.96 -4.97
C GLY A 152 -7.39 13.13 -3.69
N LYS A 153 -6.94 13.64 -2.54
CA LYS A 153 -7.06 12.96 -1.24
C LYS A 153 -8.45 12.41 -0.94
N PRO A 154 -9.55 13.16 -1.13
CA PRO A 154 -10.89 12.65 -0.85
C PRO A 154 -11.25 11.42 -1.69
N GLY A 155 -10.93 11.43 -2.98
CA GLY A 155 -11.21 10.29 -3.87
C GLY A 155 -10.33 9.08 -3.55
N PHE A 156 -9.07 9.32 -3.24
CA PHE A 156 -8.12 8.27 -2.88
C PHE A 156 -8.53 7.56 -1.58
N TYR A 157 -8.61 8.29 -0.47
CA TYR A 157 -8.96 7.71 0.83
C TYR A 157 -10.43 7.26 0.89
N GLY A 158 -11.33 7.96 0.19
CA GLY A 158 -12.73 7.56 0.08
C GLY A 158 -12.91 6.17 -0.50
N GLY A 159 -12.10 5.79 -1.49
CA GLY A 159 -12.09 4.45 -2.07
C GLY A 159 -11.80 3.36 -1.04
N TYR A 160 -10.83 3.58 -0.16
CA TYR A 160 -10.49 2.64 0.91
C TYR A 160 -11.51 2.64 2.04
N LEU A 161 -11.99 3.81 2.46
CA LEU A 161 -13.00 3.93 3.52
C LEU A 161 -14.31 3.24 3.14
N LEU A 162 -14.71 3.32 1.87
CA LEU A 162 -15.94 2.75 1.35
C LEU A 162 -15.76 1.40 0.65
N ALA A 163 -14.59 0.80 0.77
CA ALA A 163 -14.33 -0.56 0.31
C ALA A 163 -15.28 -1.56 1.00
N SER A 164 -15.44 -2.74 0.40
CA SER A 164 -16.23 -3.80 1.02
C SER A 164 -15.74 -4.09 2.45
N PRO A 165 -16.62 -4.08 3.46
CA PRO A 165 -16.21 -4.42 4.83
C PRO A 165 -15.75 -5.87 4.97
N GLN A 166 -15.96 -6.69 3.94
CA GLN A 166 -15.47 -8.06 3.90
C GLN A 166 -13.95 -8.12 4.04
N TYR A 167 -13.20 -7.18 3.42
CA TYR A 167 -11.74 -7.10 3.57
C TYR A 167 -11.30 -6.91 5.03
N ALA A 168 -12.03 -6.07 5.78
CA ALA A 168 -11.76 -5.88 7.20
C ALA A 168 -12.07 -7.14 8.02
N LEU A 169 -13.19 -7.81 7.72
CA LEU A 169 -13.57 -9.06 8.39
C LEU A 169 -12.56 -10.17 8.10
N ASP A 170 -12.08 -10.29 6.87
CA ASP A 170 -11.08 -11.29 6.47
C ASP A 170 -9.75 -11.05 7.18
N LYS A 171 -9.31 -9.78 7.31
CA LYS A 171 -8.13 -9.43 8.11
C LYS A 171 -8.30 -9.81 9.57
N LEU A 172 -9.42 -9.46 10.19
CA LEU A 172 -9.69 -9.81 11.59
C LEU A 172 -9.73 -11.33 11.80
N LYS A 173 -10.32 -12.07 10.86
CA LYS A 173 -10.31 -13.52 10.88
C LYS A 173 -8.90 -14.08 10.77
N ALA A 174 -8.10 -13.58 9.82
CA ALA A 174 -6.71 -14.00 9.67
C ALA A 174 -5.88 -13.71 10.93
N GLN A 175 -6.10 -12.57 11.59
CA GLN A 175 -5.47 -12.25 12.88
C GLN A 175 -5.88 -13.25 13.98
N HIS A 176 -7.17 -13.56 14.07
CA HIS A 176 -7.68 -14.53 15.04
C HIS A 176 -7.07 -15.93 14.80
N ASP A 177 -6.98 -16.36 13.56
CA ASP A 177 -6.47 -17.68 13.16
C ASP A 177 -4.92 -17.75 13.19
N GLY A 178 -4.23 -16.65 13.49
CA GLY A 178 -2.77 -16.58 13.52
C GLY A 178 -2.12 -16.65 12.13
N LEU A 179 -2.87 -16.34 11.07
CA LEU A 179 -2.41 -16.38 9.67
C LEU A 179 -1.77 -15.07 9.20
N LEU A 180 -1.82 -14.03 10.03
CA LEU A 180 -1.02 -12.84 9.80
C LEU A 180 0.38 -13.10 10.34
N LEU A 181 1.35 -12.47 9.75
CA LEU A 181 2.72 -12.53 10.18
C LEU A 181 3.03 -13.41 11.39
N PRO A 182 4.15 -14.10 11.35
CA PRO A 182 5.24 -14.02 10.37
C PRO A 182 5.05 -14.84 9.08
N GLN A 183 3.88 -15.45 8.87
CA GLN A 183 3.66 -16.41 7.77
C GLN A 183 3.36 -15.75 6.42
N SER A 184 3.17 -14.45 6.38
CA SER A 184 2.87 -13.76 5.13
C SER A 184 4.11 -13.54 4.28
N TYR A 185 4.04 -13.88 3.00
CA TYR A 185 5.09 -13.64 2.02
C TYR A 185 5.27 -12.17 1.62
N ASN A 186 4.35 -11.30 2.02
CA ASN A 186 4.36 -9.89 1.66
C ASN A 186 4.82 -8.98 2.80
N VAL A 187 5.45 -9.55 3.80
CA VAL A 187 6.09 -8.77 4.86
C VAL A 187 7.32 -8.07 4.33
N PHE A 188 7.45 -6.82 4.65
CA PHE A 188 8.66 -6.09 4.35
C PHE A 188 9.17 -5.34 5.59
N ASP A 189 10.48 -5.20 5.68
CA ASP A 189 11.12 -4.40 6.70
C ASP A 189 10.92 -2.90 6.41
N GLU A 190 10.42 -2.16 7.38
CA GLU A 190 10.14 -0.73 7.22
C GLU A 190 11.38 0.09 6.91
N ARG A 191 12.52 -0.26 7.51
CA ARG A 191 13.76 0.52 7.39
C ARG A 191 14.50 0.28 6.07
N SER A 192 14.46 -0.93 5.57
CA SER A 192 15.12 -1.26 4.30
C SER A 192 14.16 -1.25 3.11
N GLY A 193 12.87 -1.41 3.36
CA GLY A 193 11.84 -1.60 2.35
C GLY A 193 11.89 -2.98 1.67
N ALA A 194 12.83 -3.85 2.04
CA ALA A 194 12.95 -5.17 1.44
C ALA A 194 11.90 -6.15 1.96
N TYR A 195 11.43 -7.05 1.10
CA TYR A 195 10.51 -8.12 1.49
C TYR A 195 11.25 -9.28 2.12
N ASP A 196 10.80 -9.74 3.26
CA ASP A 196 11.28 -10.96 3.87
C ASP A 196 10.58 -12.18 3.25
N LYS A 197 11.34 -12.98 2.54
CA LYS A 197 10.86 -14.20 1.87
C LYS A 197 11.35 -15.49 2.55
N ARG A 198 12.02 -15.39 3.69
CA ARG A 198 12.62 -16.56 4.36
C ARG A 198 11.58 -17.62 4.73
N VAL A 199 10.38 -17.20 5.13
CA VAL A 199 9.31 -18.15 5.45
C VAL A 199 8.96 -19.02 4.25
N ARG A 200 8.78 -18.40 3.07
CA ARG A 200 8.50 -19.12 1.83
C ARG A 200 9.65 -20.05 1.42
N ASP A 201 10.88 -19.60 1.59
CA ASP A 201 12.06 -20.33 1.12
C ASP A 201 12.38 -21.55 2.00
N VAL A 202 11.81 -21.63 3.20
CA VAL A 202 11.91 -22.82 4.10
C VAL A 202 10.85 -23.87 3.74
N GLU A 203 9.71 -23.46 3.15
CA GLU A 203 8.62 -24.38 2.78
C GLU A 203 8.82 -25.07 1.42
N ASN A 204 9.82 -24.65 0.63
CA ASN A 204 10.19 -25.24 -0.66
C ASN A 204 11.51 -26.02 -0.57
#